data_3db26da5adbd5583ae767be209550165
#
_entry.id   3db26da5adbd5583ae767be209550165
#
_cell.length_a   1.000
_cell.length_b   1.000
_cell.length_c   1.000
_cell.angle_alpha   90.00
_cell.angle_beta   90.00
_cell.angle_gamma   90.00
#
_symmetry.space_group_name_H-M   'P 1'
#
loop_
_entity.id
_entity.type
_entity.pdbx_description
1 polymer ?
#
loop_
_entity_poly.entity_id
_entity_poly.type
_entity_poly.pdbx_seq_one_letter_code
_entity_poly.pdbx_strand_id
1 'polypeptide(L)'
;LSEKNIPALTEIFNLLEFKTLGKRILGSDFEVVVAQDPEVQTDLFGNEVKSKKTIVKTKTVVLDSEAGTQSVLEPNDVPGNVGYDGDDEAASDLPKLIANKNIANTPHQYETIVGDQAISDFIKKISAKKEICIDTETTGIDANNVQLVGLSFSNTTHTGYYLPVANDGDGTDGAKHILNQLKPLFEDETITWIGQNLKYDFLVLKWYGIQLKGKTFDTMLAHYVIEPEGRRSMDILSEQFLGYAPVSIQTLIGKKGKNQGTMRDVPLDQITEYAAEDADITFQLKECFEPLLTKREVKRVFEEVENPLMQVLVDMEFEGVKVDEQFLNEYSKVLEADIKISEERVFEQAGVRFNLASPKQLGDVLFDILKIDPKAKKTKTGQYATGEDVLAKLAAKHKIVDDILNFRELSKLKSTYVDALPAIVNPKTGRIHTSYAQAVAVTGRLSSTNPNLQNIPIRSER
;
A
#
# COMPACT_ATOMS: atom_id res chain seq x y z
N LEU A 1 -3.12 13.40 40.35
CA LEU A 1 -3.78 13.75 39.09
C LEU A 1 -4.79 14.83 39.41
N SER A 2 -4.60 16.06 38.90
CA SER A 2 -5.53 17.16 39.06
C SER A 2 -6.89 16.81 38.41
N GLU A 3 -7.98 17.30 38.99
CA GLU A 3 -9.32 17.13 38.42
C GLU A 3 -9.36 17.65 36.96
N LYS A 4 -10.05 16.91 36.08
CA LYS A 4 -10.19 17.30 34.66
C LYS A 4 -11.01 18.58 34.56
N ASN A 5 -10.52 19.58 33.87
CA ASN A 5 -11.31 20.76 33.53
C ASN A 5 -12.25 20.41 32.38
N ILE A 6 -13.42 19.84 32.72
CA ILE A 6 -14.42 19.35 31.77
C ILE A 6 -14.88 20.44 30.79
N PRO A 7 -15.21 21.68 31.21
CA PRO A 7 -15.62 22.73 30.27
C PRO A 7 -14.55 23.07 29.25
N ALA A 8 -13.30 23.25 29.64
CA ALA A 8 -12.21 23.58 28.71
C ALA A 8 -11.89 22.44 27.77
N LEU A 9 -11.94 21.18 28.25
CA LEU A 9 -11.77 20.00 27.38
C LEU A 9 -12.92 19.82 26.42
N THR A 10 -14.16 20.09 26.83
CA THR A 10 -15.33 20.05 25.95
C THR A 10 -15.23 21.09 24.83
N GLU A 11 -14.83 22.33 25.18
CA GLU A 11 -14.60 23.38 24.19
C GLU A 11 -13.53 23.00 23.17
N ILE A 12 -12.37 22.51 23.61
CA ILE A 12 -11.28 22.08 22.74
C ILE A 12 -11.70 20.91 21.85
N PHE A 13 -12.38 19.90 22.39
CA PHE A 13 -12.83 18.75 21.61
C PHE A 13 -13.90 19.11 20.58
N ASN A 14 -14.76 20.08 20.87
CA ASN A 14 -15.72 20.59 19.89
C ASN A 14 -15.03 21.45 18.82
N LEU A 15 -14.08 22.31 19.21
CA LEU A 15 -13.31 23.15 18.28
C LEU A 15 -12.48 22.31 17.29
N LEU A 16 -11.88 21.21 17.79
CA LEU A 16 -11.07 20.29 16.99
C LEU A 16 -11.88 19.14 16.38
N GLU A 17 -13.21 19.19 16.49
CA GLU A 17 -14.14 18.14 16.01
C GLU A 17 -13.86 16.72 16.55
N PHE A 18 -13.15 16.57 17.66
CA PHE A 18 -12.80 15.28 18.27
C PHE A 18 -13.98 14.63 19.02
N LYS A 19 -15.13 14.52 18.35
CA LYS A 19 -16.40 14.05 18.94
C LYS A 19 -16.29 12.66 19.58
N THR A 20 -15.61 11.72 18.91
CA THR A 20 -15.43 10.35 19.43
C THR A 20 -14.47 10.31 20.62
N LEU A 21 -13.38 11.09 20.58
CA LEU A 21 -12.41 11.21 21.65
C LEU A 21 -13.02 11.90 22.87
N GLY A 22 -13.77 12.97 22.66
CA GLY A 22 -14.51 13.69 23.70
C GLY A 22 -15.46 12.77 24.46
N LYS A 23 -16.29 12.00 23.76
CA LYS A 23 -17.17 11.00 24.37
C LYS A 23 -16.42 9.92 25.16
N ARG A 24 -15.26 9.49 24.67
CA ARG A 24 -14.44 8.46 25.35
C ARG A 24 -13.78 8.97 26.63
N ILE A 25 -13.34 10.24 26.67
CA ILE A 25 -12.60 10.83 27.77
C ILE A 25 -13.52 11.45 28.82
N LEU A 26 -14.60 12.11 28.39
CA LEU A 26 -15.51 12.86 29.23
C LEU A 26 -16.85 12.13 29.51
N GLY A 27 -17.14 11.06 28.74
CA GLY A 27 -18.35 10.26 28.92
C GLY A 27 -19.64 11.05 28.68
N SER A 28 -20.57 10.96 29.64
CA SER A 28 -21.86 11.69 29.63
C SER A 28 -21.72 13.20 29.75
N ASP A 29 -20.58 13.68 30.22
CA ASP A 29 -20.33 15.10 30.44
C ASP A 29 -19.87 15.84 29.18
N PHE A 30 -19.73 15.09 28.06
CA PHE A 30 -19.38 15.66 26.78
C PHE A 30 -20.61 16.01 25.94
N GLU A 31 -20.90 17.31 25.85
CA GLU A 31 -21.94 17.85 24.99
C GLU A 31 -21.35 18.23 23.61
N VAL A 32 -21.90 17.65 22.55
CA VAL A 32 -21.55 18.02 21.17
C VAL A 32 -22.30 19.28 20.79
N VAL A 33 -21.60 20.39 20.65
CA VAL A 33 -22.17 21.62 20.10
C VAL A 33 -22.34 21.44 18.61
N VAL A 34 -23.55 21.24 18.14
CA VAL A 34 -23.90 21.33 16.71
C VAL A 34 -24.00 22.81 16.40
N ALA A 35 -23.05 23.35 15.62
CA ALA A 35 -23.16 24.71 15.11
C ALA A 35 -24.47 24.81 14.33
N GLN A 36 -25.38 25.65 14.78
CA GLN A 36 -26.52 26.09 13.97
C GLN A 36 -25.92 26.99 12.90
N ASP A 37 -25.96 26.57 11.65
CA ASP A 37 -25.63 27.39 10.51
C ASP A 37 -26.55 28.62 10.48
N PRO A 38 -26.01 29.82 10.60
CA PRO A 38 -26.75 31.01 10.28
C PRO A 38 -26.12 31.68 9.05
N GLU A 39 -26.34 31.13 7.88
CA GLU A 39 -26.22 31.97 6.69
C GLU A 39 -27.11 31.44 5.57
N VAL A 40 -28.15 32.22 5.29
CA VAL A 40 -28.91 32.16 4.08
C VAL A 40 -27.96 32.37 2.91
N GLN A 41 -27.75 31.33 2.09
CA GLN A 41 -26.99 31.48 0.86
C GLN A 41 -27.77 32.32 -0.13
N THR A 42 -27.22 33.48 -0.46
CA THR A 42 -27.74 34.32 -1.53
C THR A 42 -26.99 34.04 -2.84
N ASP A 43 -27.70 34.09 -3.98
CA ASP A 43 -27.07 34.03 -5.29
C ASP A 43 -26.25 35.30 -5.61
N LEU A 44 -25.56 35.31 -6.72
CA LEU A 44 -24.69 36.41 -7.18
C LEU A 44 -25.46 37.75 -7.36
N PHE A 45 -26.80 37.74 -7.25
CA PHE A 45 -27.70 38.89 -7.38
C PHE A 45 -28.44 39.21 -6.10
N GLY A 46 -28.11 38.55 -4.95
CA GLY A 46 -28.67 38.88 -3.64
C GLY A 46 -30.02 38.23 -3.30
N ASN A 47 -30.46 37.20 -4.02
CA ASN A 47 -31.73 36.51 -3.77
C ASN A 47 -31.51 35.26 -2.91
N GLU A 48 -32.43 34.98 -1.94
CA GLU A 48 -32.39 33.77 -1.10
C GLU A 48 -32.64 32.49 -1.92
N VAL A 49 -31.67 31.54 -1.91
CA VAL A 49 -31.81 30.24 -2.56
C VAL A 49 -32.36 29.22 -1.57
N LYS A 50 -33.61 28.80 -1.72
CA LYS A 50 -34.20 27.70 -0.95
C LYS A 50 -33.74 26.37 -1.52
N SER A 51 -32.83 25.64 -0.83
CA SER A 51 -32.43 24.29 -1.20
C SER A 51 -33.56 23.30 -0.92
N LYS A 52 -34.07 22.65 -1.96
CA LYS A 52 -34.97 21.49 -1.84
C LYS A 52 -34.12 20.25 -1.47
N LYS A 53 -34.34 19.72 -0.28
CA LYS A 53 -33.81 18.39 0.10
C LYS A 53 -34.52 17.33 -0.75
N THR A 54 -33.82 16.75 -1.70
CA THR A 54 -34.26 15.55 -2.41
C THR A 54 -33.81 14.33 -1.58
N ILE A 55 -34.79 13.69 -0.94
CA ILE A 55 -34.56 12.39 -0.28
C ILE A 55 -34.55 11.32 -1.36
N VAL A 56 -33.39 10.82 -1.70
CA VAL A 56 -33.23 9.62 -2.56
C VAL A 56 -33.47 8.37 -1.70
N LYS A 57 -34.65 7.79 -1.84
CA LYS A 57 -34.92 6.44 -1.29
C LYS A 57 -34.30 5.41 -2.22
N THR A 58 -33.22 4.80 -1.79
CA THR A 58 -32.61 3.65 -2.47
C THR A 58 -33.50 2.41 -2.18
N LYS A 59 -34.15 1.88 -3.21
CA LYS A 59 -34.83 0.59 -3.16
C LYS A 59 -33.78 -0.52 -3.19
N THR A 60 -33.73 -1.32 -2.15
CA THR A 60 -33.01 -2.59 -2.11
C THR A 60 -33.75 -3.60 -2.99
N VAL A 61 -33.11 -4.04 -4.05
CA VAL A 61 -33.57 -5.20 -4.83
C VAL A 61 -32.88 -6.45 -4.24
N VAL A 62 -33.69 -7.33 -3.69
CA VAL A 62 -33.28 -8.67 -3.27
C VAL A 62 -33.26 -9.53 -4.53
N LEU A 63 -32.11 -10.09 -4.87
CA LEU A 63 -31.98 -11.18 -5.82
C LEU A 63 -31.52 -12.42 -5.06
N ASP A 64 -32.44 -13.36 -4.95
CA ASP A 64 -32.15 -14.75 -4.62
C ASP A 64 -31.33 -15.35 -5.76
N SER A 65 -30.21 -15.98 -5.45
CA SER A 65 -29.67 -17.05 -6.28
C SER A 65 -28.84 -18.01 -5.42
N GLU A 66 -29.40 -19.21 -5.28
CA GLU A 66 -28.67 -20.41 -4.91
C GLU A 66 -27.60 -20.70 -5.98
N ALA A 67 -26.37 -20.91 -5.57
CA ALA A 67 -25.47 -21.93 -6.11
C ALA A 67 -24.12 -21.80 -5.40
N GLY A 68 -23.73 -22.88 -4.73
CA GLY A 68 -22.41 -23.00 -4.13
C GLY A 68 -21.32 -23.04 -5.20
N THR A 69 -20.33 -22.20 -4.99
CA THR A 69 -19.02 -22.36 -5.63
C THR A 69 -17.96 -22.04 -4.60
N GLN A 70 -17.09 -23.00 -4.34
CA GLN A 70 -15.86 -22.81 -3.58
C GLN A 70 -15.07 -21.69 -4.24
N SER A 71 -14.95 -20.55 -3.55
CA SER A 71 -13.98 -19.55 -3.95
C SER A 71 -12.60 -20.01 -3.50
N VAL A 72 -11.86 -20.57 -4.43
CA VAL A 72 -10.41 -20.62 -4.36
C VAL A 72 -9.96 -19.18 -4.29
N LEU A 73 -9.29 -18.80 -3.20
CA LEU A 73 -8.63 -17.49 -3.08
C LEU A 73 -7.58 -17.42 -4.19
N GLU A 74 -7.85 -16.64 -5.22
CA GLU A 74 -6.88 -16.32 -6.25
C GLU A 74 -5.71 -15.53 -5.62
N PRO A 75 -4.44 -15.78 -6.01
CA PRO A 75 -3.26 -15.17 -5.39
C PRO A 75 -3.03 -13.70 -5.77
N ASN A 76 -4.03 -12.96 -6.18
CA ASN A 76 -3.91 -11.62 -6.75
C ASN A 76 -4.56 -10.48 -5.94
N ASP A 77 -4.89 -10.69 -4.66
CA ASP A 77 -5.18 -9.57 -3.77
C ASP A 77 -3.89 -9.02 -3.15
N VAL A 78 -3.06 -8.42 -4.01
CA VAL A 78 -1.94 -7.60 -3.60
C VAL A 78 -2.44 -6.18 -3.48
N PRO A 79 -2.41 -5.55 -2.31
CA PRO A 79 -2.48 -4.11 -2.21
C PRO A 79 -1.13 -3.52 -2.66
N GLY A 80 -0.93 -3.45 -3.96
CA GLY A 80 -0.02 -2.47 -4.52
C GLY A 80 -0.70 -1.11 -4.33
N ASN A 81 -0.11 -0.23 -3.58
CA ASN A 81 -0.73 0.95 -3.01
C ASN A 81 -1.83 0.58 -2.00
N VAL A 82 -1.49 0.50 -0.73
CA VAL A 82 -2.47 0.64 0.33
C VAL A 82 -2.92 2.10 0.27
N GLY A 83 -3.88 2.37 -0.62
CA GLY A 83 -4.69 3.53 -0.52
C GLY A 83 -5.39 3.42 0.83
N TYR A 84 -5.04 4.28 1.74
CA TYR A 84 -5.81 4.52 2.94
C TYR A 84 -7.14 5.12 2.45
N ASP A 85 -8.13 4.27 2.18
CA ASP A 85 -9.54 4.68 2.03
C ASP A 85 -10.12 4.92 3.43
N GLY A 86 -9.54 5.86 4.14
CA GLY A 86 -10.08 6.44 5.35
C GLY A 86 -10.33 7.90 5.06
N ASP A 87 -11.59 8.32 5.10
CA ASP A 87 -12.04 9.72 5.03
C ASP A 87 -11.65 10.55 6.27
N ASP A 88 -10.62 10.15 7.01
CA ASP A 88 -10.03 10.98 8.05
C ASP A 88 -8.87 11.77 7.44
N GLU A 89 -9.18 12.93 6.86
CA GLU A 89 -8.19 13.96 6.58
C GLU A 89 -7.58 14.41 7.93
N ALA A 90 -6.42 13.84 8.28
CA ALA A 90 -5.57 14.48 9.27
C ALA A 90 -5.26 15.89 8.74
N ALA A 91 -5.60 16.92 9.50
CA ALA A 91 -5.41 18.29 9.09
C ALA A 91 -3.90 18.57 8.98
N SER A 92 -3.37 18.49 7.76
CA SER A 92 -2.01 18.91 7.44
C SER A 92 -1.89 20.41 7.59
N ASP A 93 -0.88 20.88 8.31
CA ASP A 93 -0.54 22.29 8.41
C ASP A 93 0.32 22.79 7.22
N LEU A 94 0.57 21.90 6.25
CA LEU A 94 1.24 22.24 5.00
C LEU A 94 0.24 22.90 4.03
N PRO A 95 0.64 23.94 3.30
CA PRO A 95 -0.22 24.56 2.32
C PRO A 95 -0.57 23.57 1.21
N LYS A 96 -1.86 23.30 1.04
CA LYS A 96 -2.37 22.50 -0.08
C LYS A 96 -2.68 23.45 -1.24
N LEU A 97 -2.04 23.22 -2.40
CA LEU A 97 -2.34 23.94 -3.62
C LEU A 97 -3.59 23.36 -4.30
N ILE A 98 -4.30 24.17 -5.04
CA ILE A 98 -5.34 23.69 -5.94
C ILE A 98 -4.68 23.30 -7.26
N ALA A 99 -4.85 22.06 -7.68
CA ALA A 99 -4.30 21.57 -8.94
C ALA A 99 -5.04 22.20 -10.13
N ASN A 100 -4.40 23.20 -10.73
CA ASN A 100 -4.88 23.88 -11.93
C ASN A 100 -3.92 23.75 -13.12
N LYS A 101 -2.76 23.13 -12.91
CA LYS A 101 -1.78 22.79 -13.93
C LYS A 101 -1.90 21.33 -14.31
N ASN A 102 -1.57 21.00 -15.54
CA ASN A 102 -1.45 19.65 -16.06
C ASN A 102 -0.60 19.66 -17.34
N ILE A 103 -0.34 18.51 -17.94
CA ILE A 103 0.50 18.38 -19.13
C ILE A 103 -0.01 19.25 -20.32
N ALA A 104 -1.32 19.45 -20.46
CA ALA A 104 -1.88 20.21 -21.58
C ALA A 104 -1.69 21.73 -21.45
N ASN A 105 -1.52 22.26 -20.24
CA ASN A 105 -1.42 23.70 -20.01
C ASN A 105 -0.08 24.16 -19.40
N THR A 106 0.86 23.24 -19.20
CA THR A 106 2.20 23.55 -18.67
C THR A 106 3.24 23.33 -19.76
N PRO A 107 3.98 24.34 -20.19
CA PRO A 107 5.07 24.19 -21.17
C PRO A 107 6.14 23.25 -20.65
N HIS A 108 6.50 22.26 -21.44
CA HIS A 108 7.52 21.25 -21.11
C HIS A 108 8.28 20.79 -22.35
N GLN A 109 9.39 20.09 -22.14
CA GLN A 109 10.23 19.49 -23.18
C GLN A 109 10.50 18.03 -22.82
N TYR A 110 9.71 17.13 -23.38
CA TYR A 110 9.88 15.70 -23.20
C TYR A 110 10.37 15.06 -24.48
N GLU A 111 11.45 14.29 -24.39
CA GLU A 111 12.17 13.72 -25.55
C GLU A 111 12.24 12.19 -25.44
N THR A 112 11.90 11.50 -26.53
CA THR A 112 12.20 10.07 -26.66
C THR A 112 13.63 9.88 -27.18
N ILE A 113 14.43 9.08 -26.48
CA ILE A 113 15.82 8.80 -26.85
C ILE A 113 15.91 7.40 -27.47
N VAL A 114 16.14 7.31 -28.77
CA VAL A 114 16.19 6.05 -29.51
C VAL A 114 17.48 5.96 -30.36
N GLY A 115 18.16 4.82 -30.25
CA GLY A 115 19.38 4.52 -30.98
C GLY A 115 20.66 4.92 -30.26
N ASP A 116 21.75 4.21 -30.55
CA ASP A 116 23.00 4.26 -29.81
C ASP A 116 23.64 5.65 -29.77
N GLN A 117 23.59 6.39 -30.88
CA GLN A 117 24.14 7.75 -30.94
C GLN A 117 23.33 8.70 -30.05
N ALA A 118 22.00 8.62 -30.11
CA ALA A 118 21.14 9.46 -29.26
C ALA A 118 21.34 9.15 -27.77
N ILE A 119 21.49 7.87 -27.40
CA ILE A 119 21.80 7.46 -26.03
C ILE A 119 23.16 8.02 -25.59
N SER A 120 24.19 7.93 -26.44
CA SER A 120 25.51 8.49 -26.13
C SER A 120 25.47 10.02 -25.90
N ASP A 121 24.73 10.74 -26.73
CA ASP A 121 24.61 12.20 -26.62
C ASP A 121 23.73 12.59 -25.39
N PHE A 122 22.68 11.82 -25.11
CA PHE A 122 21.89 11.93 -23.90
C PHE A 122 22.75 11.75 -22.64
N ILE A 123 23.59 10.71 -22.56
CA ILE A 123 24.48 10.47 -21.41
C ILE A 123 25.37 11.66 -21.16
N LYS A 124 25.98 12.25 -22.20
CA LYS A 124 26.79 13.46 -22.08
C LYS A 124 25.98 14.66 -21.54
N LYS A 125 24.76 14.82 -22.07
CA LYS A 125 23.84 15.91 -21.70
C LYS A 125 23.41 15.78 -20.23
N ILE A 126 22.98 14.61 -19.80
CA ILE A 126 22.41 14.42 -18.46
C ILE A 126 23.49 14.40 -17.37
N SER A 127 24.69 13.88 -17.67
CA SER A 127 25.84 13.82 -16.74
C SER A 127 26.44 15.20 -16.42
N ALA A 128 26.06 16.24 -17.15
CA ALA A 128 26.48 17.60 -16.86
C ALA A 128 25.99 18.11 -15.50
N LYS A 129 24.91 17.54 -14.98
CA LYS A 129 24.39 17.81 -13.64
C LYS A 129 24.57 16.58 -12.75
N LYS A 130 24.66 16.81 -11.45
CA LYS A 130 24.91 15.74 -10.46
C LYS A 130 23.67 15.33 -9.69
N GLU A 131 22.53 15.93 -9.97
CA GLU A 131 21.23 15.54 -9.50
C GLU A 131 20.40 15.05 -10.67
N ILE A 132 20.03 13.78 -10.68
CA ILE A 132 19.32 13.13 -11.78
C ILE A 132 18.15 12.34 -11.21
N CYS A 133 16.95 12.67 -11.65
CA CYS A 133 15.78 11.85 -11.40
C CYS A 133 15.79 10.66 -12.34
N ILE A 134 15.44 9.48 -11.81
CA ILE A 134 15.24 8.24 -12.57
C ILE A 134 13.92 7.62 -12.14
N ASP A 135 13.21 7.05 -13.10
CA ASP A 135 12.05 6.20 -12.88
C ASP A 135 12.05 5.06 -13.91
N THR A 136 11.44 3.93 -13.59
CA THR A 136 11.40 2.73 -14.44
C THR A 136 9.98 2.37 -14.83
N GLU A 137 9.74 2.26 -16.14
CA GLU A 137 8.50 1.68 -16.66
C GLU A 137 8.64 0.17 -16.79
N THR A 138 7.67 -0.56 -16.27
CA THR A 138 7.70 -2.03 -16.19
C THR A 138 6.38 -2.67 -16.59
N THR A 139 6.38 -3.99 -16.75
CA THR A 139 5.17 -4.76 -17.10
C THR A 139 4.24 -5.02 -15.93
N GLY A 140 4.58 -4.60 -14.71
CA GLY A 140 3.76 -4.84 -13.51
C GLY A 140 4.35 -4.22 -12.25
N ILE A 141 3.83 -4.58 -11.10
CA ILE A 141 4.16 -3.97 -9.80
C ILE A 141 5.09 -4.81 -8.91
N ASP A 142 5.30 -6.08 -9.24
CA ASP A 142 6.22 -6.95 -8.51
C ASP A 142 7.63 -6.87 -9.12
N ALA A 143 8.50 -6.06 -8.55
CA ALA A 143 9.86 -5.83 -9.04
C ALA A 143 10.69 -7.12 -9.23
N ASN A 144 10.33 -8.23 -8.57
CA ASN A 144 11.01 -9.51 -8.71
C ASN A 144 10.58 -10.31 -9.96
N ASN A 145 9.46 -9.95 -10.59
CA ASN A 145 8.85 -10.71 -11.67
C ASN A 145 8.48 -9.87 -12.92
N VAL A 146 8.86 -8.60 -12.96
CA VAL A 146 8.56 -7.72 -14.09
C VAL A 146 9.66 -7.71 -15.15
N GLN A 147 9.31 -7.20 -16.33
CA GLN A 147 10.24 -6.83 -17.39
C GLN A 147 10.34 -5.30 -17.46
N LEU A 148 11.53 -4.80 -17.71
CA LEU A 148 11.76 -3.37 -17.96
C LEU A 148 11.18 -2.98 -19.32
N VAL A 149 10.35 -1.95 -19.35
CA VAL A 149 9.71 -1.39 -20.54
C VAL A 149 10.45 -0.15 -21.02
N GLY A 150 10.97 0.64 -20.11
CA GLY A 150 11.77 1.83 -20.40
C GLY A 150 12.32 2.47 -19.14
N LEU A 151 13.08 3.53 -19.33
CA LEU A 151 13.67 4.34 -18.28
C LEU A 151 13.36 5.81 -18.57
N SER A 152 12.92 6.52 -17.58
CA SER A 152 12.76 7.98 -17.67
C SER A 152 13.73 8.73 -16.79
N PHE A 153 14.08 9.93 -17.22
CA PHE A 153 15.06 10.77 -16.53
C PHE A 153 14.66 12.24 -16.56
N SER A 154 14.99 12.96 -15.51
CA SER A 154 14.94 14.42 -15.48
C SER A 154 16.12 14.97 -14.65
N ASN A 155 16.62 16.15 -14.99
CA ASN A 155 17.63 16.88 -14.23
C ASN A 155 17.42 18.40 -14.27
N THR A 156 16.27 18.81 -14.77
CA THR A 156 15.85 20.21 -14.86
C THR A 156 14.33 20.26 -14.95
N THR A 157 13.71 21.11 -14.17
CA THR A 157 12.26 21.38 -14.17
C THR A 157 11.72 21.58 -15.57
N HIS A 158 10.59 20.98 -15.86
CA HIS A 158 9.89 20.96 -17.16
C HIS A 158 10.68 20.32 -18.31
N THR A 159 11.64 19.44 -17.99
CA THR A 159 12.32 18.62 -18.97
C THR A 159 12.32 17.17 -18.56
N GLY A 160 12.13 16.26 -19.51
CA GLY A 160 12.15 14.83 -19.25
C GLY A 160 12.62 14.05 -20.47
N TYR A 161 13.14 12.87 -20.24
CA TYR A 161 13.67 11.97 -21.25
C TYR A 161 13.14 10.58 -21.04
N TYR A 162 12.72 9.91 -22.09
CA TYR A 162 12.32 8.53 -22.04
C TYR A 162 13.16 7.66 -22.97
N LEU A 163 13.71 6.58 -22.46
CA LEU A 163 14.48 5.58 -23.20
C LEU A 163 13.66 4.28 -23.26
N PRO A 164 13.00 3.98 -24.39
CA PRO A 164 12.22 2.76 -24.52
C PRO A 164 13.13 1.53 -24.63
N VAL A 165 12.75 0.45 -23.95
CA VAL A 165 13.40 -0.86 -24.05
C VAL A 165 12.64 -1.72 -25.07
N ALA A 166 13.34 -2.25 -26.06
CA ALA A 166 12.75 -3.10 -27.08
C ALA A 166 12.11 -4.37 -26.47
N ASN A 167 11.04 -4.86 -27.10
CA ASN A 167 10.42 -6.11 -26.73
C ASN A 167 11.07 -7.28 -27.49
N ASP A 168 12.06 -7.90 -26.87
CA ASP A 168 12.85 -8.99 -27.47
C ASP A 168 12.38 -10.38 -26.99
N GLY A 169 11.08 -10.57 -26.82
CA GLY A 169 10.49 -11.82 -26.35
C GLY A 169 10.51 -11.95 -24.83
N ASP A 170 11.62 -12.35 -24.23
CA ASP A 170 11.77 -12.35 -22.75
C ASP A 170 12.16 -10.96 -22.19
N GLY A 171 12.38 -9.98 -23.08
CA GLY A 171 12.66 -8.58 -22.72
C GLY A 171 14.06 -8.31 -22.18
N THR A 172 14.95 -9.32 -22.18
CA THR A 172 16.24 -9.18 -21.50
C THR A 172 17.34 -8.62 -22.38
N ASP A 173 17.38 -8.94 -23.65
CA ASP A 173 18.50 -8.56 -24.53
C ASP A 173 18.47 -7.08 -24.89
N GLY A 174 17.30 -6.53 -25.23
CA GLY A 174 17.12 -5.10 -25.49
C GLY A 174 17.39 -4.25 -24.24
N ALA A 175 16.92 -4.70 -23.07
CA ALA A 175 17.22 -4.06 -21.81
C ALA A 175 18.73 -4.06 -21.52
N LYS A 176 19.41 -5.19 -21.66
CA LYS A 176 20.86 -5.29 -21.44
C LYS A 176 21.68 -4.36 -22.34
N HIS A 177 21.29 -4.24 -23.61
CA HIS A 177 21.96 -3.36 -24.55
C HIS A 177 21.94 -1.90 -24.09
N ILE A 178 20.77 -1.39 -23.72
CA ILE A 178 20.59 -0.01 -23.23
C ILE A 178 21.28 0.16 -21.88
N LEU A 179 21.08 -0.76 -20.94
CA LEU A 179 21.64 -0.66 -19.60
C LEU A 179 23.18 -0.70 -19.60
N ASN A 180 23.79 -1.47 -20.52
CA ASN A 180 25.24 -1.49 -20.68
C ASN A 180 25.78 -0.15 -21.18
N GLN A 181 25.06 0.58 -22.01
CA GLN A 181 25.46 1.92 -22.45
C GLN A 181 25.33 2.94 -21.31
N LEU A 182 24.29 2.81 -20.47
CA LEU A 182 24.05 3.67 -19.30
C LEU A 182 24.95 3.32 -18.10
N LYS A 183 25.63 2.19 -18.11
CA LYS A 183 26.43 1.71 -16.98
C LYS A 183 27.43 2.73 -16.45
N PRO A 184 28.20 3.49 -17.28
CA PRO A 184 29.10 4.51 -16.76
C PRO A 184 28.38 5.63 -15.99
N LEU A 185 27.14 5.96 -16.38
CA LEU A 185 26.31 6.92 -15.67
C LEU A 185 25.84 6.33 -14.31
N PHE A 186 25.40 5.07 -14.29
CA PHE A 186 24.92 4.39 -13.09
C PHE A 186 26.02 4.15 -12.05
N GLU A 187 27.27 4.01 -12.49
CA GLU A 187 28.44 3.79 -11.63
C GLU A 187 29.13 5.08 -11.16
N ASP A 188 28.66 6.26 -11.58
CA ASP A 188 29.21 7.55 -11.13
C ASP A 188 28.77 7.86 -9.68
N GLU A 189 29.68 7.68 -8.73
CA GLU A 189 29.45 7.93 -7.30
C GLU A 189 29.18 9.40 -6.95
N THR A 190 29.42 10.32 -7.89
CA THR A 190 29.18 11.76 -7.69
C THR A 190 27.74 12.17 -7.97
N ILE A 191 26.91 11.27 -8.51
CA ILE A 191 25.52 11.52 -8.81
C ILE A 191 24.65 11.34 -7.54
N THR A 192 23.66 12.20 -7.41
CA THR A 192 22.52 12.00 -6.50
C THR A 192 21.32 11.55 -7.32
N TRP A 193 20.90 10.31 -7.13
CA TRP A 193 19.73 9.73 -7.77
C TRP A 193 18.47 10.17 -7.03
N ILE A 194 17.55 10.76 -7.75
CA ILE A 194 16.25 11.20 -7.25
C ILE A 194 15.19 10.25 -7.81
N GLY A 195 14.17 9.90 -7.01
CA GLY A 195 13.04 9.12 -7.50
C GLY A 195 11.92 9.06 -6.48
N GLN A 196 10.79 8.51 -6.89
CA GLN A 196 9.61 8.28 -6.06
C GLN A 196 9.49 6.78 -5.78
N ASN A 197 9.75 6.33 -4.55
CA ASN A 197 9.85 4.90 -4.20
C ASN A 197 11.02 4.19 -4.93
N LEU A 198 12.19 4.83 -4.91
CA LEU A 198 13.43 4.36 -5.56
C LEU A 198 13.79 2.90 -5.25
N LYS A 199 13.31 2.38 -4.15
CA LYS A 199 13.51 0.97 -3.78
C LYS A 199 13.03 0.02 -4.89
N TYR A 200 11.89 0.34 -5.50
CA TYR A 200 11.33 -0.43 -6.61
C TYR A 200 12.28 -0.41 -7.83
N ASP A 201 12.71 0.77 -8.24
CA ASP A 201 13.58 0.96 -9.42
C ASP A 201 14.94 0.28 -9.22
N PHE A 202 15.53 0.45 -8.04
CA PHE A 202 16.79 -0.19 -7.68
C PHE A 202 16.67 -1.71 -7.71
N LEU A 203 15.57 -2.28 -7.23
CA LEU A 203 15.33 -3.71 -7.24
C LEU A 203 15.13 -4.22 -8.67
N VAL A 204 14.35 -3.52 -9.50
CA VAL A 204 14.19 -3.85 -10.93
C VAL A 204 15.55 -3.85 -11.64
N LEU A 205 16.34 -2.78 -11.50
CA LEU A 205 17.65 -2.67 -12.13
C LEU A 205 18.65 -3.72 -11.63
N LYS A 206 18.56 -4.08 -10.36
CA LYS A 206 19.41 -5.14 -9.76
C LYS A 206 19.18 -6.51 -10.40
N TRP A 207 17.97 -6.83 -10.83
CA TRP A 207 17.67 -8.05 -11.59
C TRP A 207 18.34 -8.08 -12.97
N TYR A 208 18.68 -6.92 -13.53
CA TYR A 208 19.47 -6.80 -14.74
C TYR A 208 20.99 -6.68 -14.47
N GLY A 209 21.43 -6.85 -13.23
CA GLY A 209 22.83 -6.74 -12.83
C GLY A 209 23.36 -5.31 -12.76
N ILE A 210 22.47 -4.32 -12.69
CA ILE A 210 22.80 -2.91 -12.54
C ILE A 210 22.69 -2.50 -11.08
N GLN A 211 23.68 -1.74 -10.60
CA GLN A 211 23.68 -1.11 -9.29
C GLN A 211 23.93 0.38 -9.48
N LEU A 212 22.98 1.21 -9.07
CA LEU A 212 23.17 2.65 -9.02
C LEU A 212 24.08 2.99 -7.85
N LYS A 213 25.14 3.74 -8.15
CA LYS A 213 26.07 4.26 -7.15
C LYS A 213 25.79 5.72 -6.86
N GLY A 214 26.39 6.24 -5.81
CA GLY A 214 26.23 7.62 -5.37
C GLY A 214 25.16 7.79 -4.30
N LYS A 215 24.72 9.03 -4.12
CA LYS A 215 23.70 9.39 -3.14
C LYS A 215 22.30 9.13 -3.70
N THR A 216 21.32 9.04 -2.81
CA THR A 216 19.92 8.90 -3.18
C THR A 216 19.06 9.97 -2.50
N PHE A 217 17.94 10.32 -3.13
CA PHE A 217 16.90 11.14 -2.56
C PHE A 217 15.54 10.56 -2.99
N ASP A 218 14.92 9.83 -2.11
CA ASP A 218 13.57 9.27 -2.35
C ASP A 218 12.51 10.27 -1.88
N THR A 219 11.69 10.76 -2.80
CA THR A 219 10.64 11.77 -2.50
C THR A 219 9.53 11.23 -1.65
N MET A 220 9.19 9.93 -1.77
CA MET A 220 8.21 9.27 -0.90
C MET A 220 8.71 9.19 0.54
N LEU A 221 9.98 8.83 0.75
CA LEU A 221 10.60 8.79 2.09
C LEU A 221 10.81 10.19 2.67
N ALA A 222 11.18 11.16 1.82
CA ALA A 222 11.28 12.56 2.26
C ALA A 222 9.94 13.08 2.78
N HIS A 223 8.85 12.87 2.02
CA HIS A 223 7.52 13.25 2.48
C HIS A 223 7.09 12.45 3.72
N TYR A 224 7.44 11.17 3.81
CA TYR A 224 7.12 10.34 4.97
C TYR A 224 7.67 10.91 6.28
N VAL A 225 8.90 11.38 6.31
CA VAL A 225 9.47 12.00 7.53
C VAL A 225 8.96 13.41 7.77
N ILE A 226 8.55 14.15 6.71
CA ILE A 226 7.95 15.49 6.82
C ILE A 226 6.53 15.40 7.38
N GLU A 227 5.72 14.46 6.89
CA GLU A 227 4.30 14.27 7.25
C GLU A 227 3.97 12.77 7.31
N PRO A 228 4.23 12.08 8.44
CA PRO A 228 4.08 10.62 8.56
C PRO A 228 2.66 10.10 8.32
N GLU A 229 1.63 10.90 8.61
CA GLU A 229 0.22 10.54 8.42
C GLU A 229 -0.31 10.88 7.01
N GLY A 230 0.45 11.65 6.22
CA GLY A 230 0.06 12.11 4.89
C GLY A 230 -0.02 10.99 3.85
N ARG A 231 -0.90 11.16 2.86
CA ARG A 231 -0.89 10.36 1.63
C ARG A 231 0.32 10.73 0.79
N ARG A 232 0.95 9.76 0.13
CA ARG A 232 2.23 9.96 -0.55
C ARG A 232 2.35 9.30 -1.92
N SER A 233 1.21 9.03 -2.60
CA SER A 233 1.28 8.75 -4.04
C SER A 233 1.75 10.00 -4.78
N MET A 234 2.46 9.82 -5.87
CA MET A 234 3.01 10.93 -6.66
C MET A 234 1.92 11.90 -7.11
N ASP A 235 0.78 11.40 -7.57
CA ASP A 235 -0.37 12.22 -7.98
C ASP A 235 -0.79 13.19 -6.86
N ILE A 236 -0.98 12.67 -5.65
CA ILE A 236 -1.40 13.47 -4.49
C ILE A 236 -0.32 14.49 -4.11
N LEU A 237 0.95 14.07 -4.11
CA LEU A 237 2.05 14.97 -3.78
C LEU A 237 2.19 16.08 -4.83
N SER A 238 2.05 15.76 -6.11
CA SER A 238 2.07 16.71 -7.20
C SER A 238 0.94 17.73 -7.08
N GLU A 239 -0.29 17.27 -6.85
CA GLU A 239 -1.44 18.15 -6.65
C GLU A 239 -1.25 19.08 -5.45
N GLN A 240 -0.77 18.56 -4.32
CA GLN A 240 -0.65 19.32 -3.08
C GLN A 240 0.52 20.30 -3.09
N PHE A 241 1.67 19.93 -3.61
CA PHE A 241 2.90 20.72 -3.51
C PHE A 241 3.25 21.51 -4.78
N LEU A 242 2.82 21.04 -5.94
CA LEU A 242 3.10 21.69 -7.23
C LEU A 242 1.85 22.35 -7.84
N GLY A 243 0.65 22.02 -7.33
CA GLY A 243 -0.62 22.43 -7.94
C GLY A 243 -0.82 21.82 -9.33
N TYR A 244 -0.24 20.65 -9.57
CA TYR A 244 -0.19 19.98 -10.86
C TYR A 244 -0.86 18.62 -10.79
N ALA A 245 -1.83 18.36 -11.68
CA ALA A 245 -2.52 17.08 -11.83
C ALA A 245 -1.83 16.27 -12.94
N PRO A 246 -1.06 15.21 -12.60
CA PRO A 246 -0.35 14.40 -13.58
C PRO A 246 -1.29 13.50 -14.38
N VAL A 247 -0.79 12.94 -15.47
CA VAL A 247 -1.50 11.94 -16.27
C VAL A 247 -1.67 10.67 -15.42
N SER A 248 -2.92 10.21 -15.27
CA SER A 248 -3.16 8.97 -14.52
C SER A 248 -2.79 7.74 -15.34
N ILE A 249 -2.04 6.81 -14.78
CA ILE A 249 -1.69 5.52 -15.39
C ILE A 249 -2.93 4.75 -15.88
N GLN A 250 -4.09 4.93 -15.24
CA GLN A 250 -5.34 4.28 -15.63
C GLN A 250 -5.84 4.75 -17.01
N THR A 251 -5.43 5.91 -17.48
CA THR A 251 -5.77 6.40 -18.84
C THR A 251 -4.98 5.66 -19.92
N LEU A 252 -3.83 5.10 -19.57
CA LEU A 252 -2.93 4.38 -20.48
C LEU A 252 -3.22 2.89 -20.51
N ILE A 253 -3.27 2.24 -19.34
CA ILE A 253 -3.40 0.78 -19.24
C ILE A 253 -4.79 0.32 -18.77
N GLY A 254 -5.72 1.25 -18.53
CA GLY A 254 -7.07 0.93 -18.05
C GLY A 254 -7.17 0.76 -16.53
N LYS A 255 -8.40 0.61 -16.04
CA LYS A 255 -8.68 0.41 -14.63
C LYS A 255 -8.18 -0.94 -14.13
N LYS A 256 -7.79 -1.00 -12.84
CA LYS A 256 -7.36 -2.24 -12.18
C LYS A 256 -8.41 -3.35 -12.34
N GLY A 257 -7.98 -4.53 -12.82
CA GLY A 257 -8.86 -5.68 -13.05
C GLY A 257 -8.31 -6.63 -14.11
N LYS A 258 -9.07 -7.67 -14.46
CA LYS A 258 -8.65 -8.72 -15.44
C LYS A 258 -8.29 -8.19 -16.82
N ASN A 259 -8.83 -7.04 -17.22
CA ASN A 259 -8.62 -6.43 -18.53
C ASN A 259 -7.63 -5.26 -18.49
N GLN A 260 -6.88 -5.08 -17.42
CA GLN A 260 -5.84 -4.06 -17.35
C GLN A 260 -4.69 -4.47 -18.28
N GLY A 261 -4.28 -3.54 -19.17
CA GLY A 261 -3.09 -3.70 -20.00
C GLY A 261 -1.80 -3.52 -19.21
N THR A 262 -0.69 -3.52 -19.93
CA THR A 262 0.64 -3.23 -19.39
C THR A 262 1.25 -2.01 -20.07
N MET A 263 2.27 -1.40 -19.47
CA MET A 263 3.00 -0.29 -20.10
C MET A 263 3.66 -0.70 -21.41
N ARG A 264 3.89 -2.00 -21.63
CA ARG A 264 4.39 -2.55 -22.92
C ARG A 264 3.42 -2.36 -24.08
N ASP A 265 2.12 -2.25 -23.80
CA ASP A 265 1.06 -2.13 -24.80
C ASP A 265 0.76 -0.67 -25.16
N VAL A 266 1.34 0.30 -24.44
CA VAL A 266 1.10 1.74 -24.61
C VAL A 266 1.90 2.27 -25.82
N PRO A 267 1.30 3.09 -26.72
CA PRO A 267 2.01 3.75 -27.82
C PRO A 267 3.19 4.59 -27.33
N LEU A 268 4.28 4.61 -28.12
CA LEU A 268 5.54 5.24 -27.73
C LEU A 268 5.43 6.73 -27.40
N ASP A 269 4.61 7.46 -28.14
CA ASP A 269 4.34 8.87 -27.86
C ASP A 269 3.65 9.08 -26.52
N GLN A 270 2.66 8.25 -26.18
CA GLN A 270 1.92 8.35 -24.93
C GLN A 270 2.76 7.94 -23.72
N ILE A 271 3.54 6.84 -23.83
CA ILE A 271 4.41 6.41 -22.73
C ILE A 271 5.57 7.39 -22.54
N THR A 272 6.06 8.05 -23.60
CA THR A 272 7.08 9.09 -23.48
C THR A 272 6.56 10.27 -22.67
N GLU A 273 5.37 10.79 -23.01
CA GLU A 273 4.76 11.89 -22.27
C GLU A 273 4.54 11.54 -20.80
N TYR A 274 3.99 10.38 -20.52
CA TYR A 274 3.73 9.91 -19.17
C TYR A 274 5.02 9.73 -18.35
N ALA A 275 5.95 8.92 -18.84
CA ALA A 275 7.15 8.57 -18.09
C ALA A 275 8.11 9.75 -17.89
N ALA A 276 8.21 10.65 -18.90
CA ALA A 276 8.99 11.86 -18.77
C ALA A 276 8.35 12.87 -17.80
N GLU A 277 7.01 12.93 -17.76
CA GLU A 277 6.24 13.70 -16.77
C GLU A 277 6.52 13.20 -15.35
N ASP A 278 6.49 11.89 -15.11
CA ASP A 278 6.73 11.29 -13.79
C ASP A 278 8.13 11.61 -13.27
N ALA A 279 9.16 11.54 -14.13
CA ALA A 279 10.52 11.92 -13.77
C ALA A 279 10.66 13.43 -13.49
N ASP A 280 10.02 14.29 -14.28
CA ASP A 280 10.04 15.75 -14.10
C ASP A 280 9.32 16.16 -12.80
N ILE A 281 8.11 15.63 -12.57
CA ILE A 281 7.35 15.91 -11.34
C ILE A 281 8.14 15.47 -10.11
N THR A 282 8.73 14.27 -10.15
CA THR A 282 9.53 13.75 -9.04
C THR A 282 10.75 14.64 -8.77
N PHE A 283 11.40 15.14 -9.82
CA PHE A 283 12.48 16.12 -9.68
C PHE A 283 11.99 17.40 -9.00
N GLN A 284 10.85 17.96 -9.42
CA GLN A 284 10.25 19.15 -8.81
C GLN A 284 9.83 18.90 -7.34
N LEU A 285 9.31 17.74 -7.01
CA LEU A 285 8.97 17.36 -5.64
C LEU A 285 10.20 17.33 -4.73
N LYS A 286 11.36 16.85 -5.23
CA LYS A 286 12.62 16.93 -4.49
C LYS A 286 12.97 18.37 -4.15
N GLU A 287 12.86 19.30 -5.10
CA GLU A 287 13.13 20.72 -4.86
C GLU A 287 12.21 21.34 -3.79
N CYS A 288 10.96 20.87 -3.72
CA CYS A 288 10.01 21.27 -2.67
C CYS A 288 10.35 20.66 -1.30
N PHE A 289 10.73 19.37 -1.25
CA PHE A 289 10.89 18.64 0.00
C PHE A 289 12.24 18.90 0.68
N GLU A 290 13.31 19.10 -0.05
CA GLU A 290 14.64 19.34 0.53
C GLU A 290 14.66 20.50 1.54
N PRO A 291 14.11 21.70 1.26
CA PRO A 291 14.01 22.76 2.27
C PRO A 291 13.05 22.43 3.41
N LEU A 292 11.99 21.62 3.16
CA LEU A 292 11.06 21.21 4.20
C LEU A 292 11.70 20.24 5.19
N LEU A 293 12.56 19.32 4.76
CA LEU A 293 13.32 18.43 5.64
C LEU A 293 14.12 19.24 6.69
N THR A 294 14.75 20.32 6.27
CA THR A 294 15.48 21.23 7.16
C THR A 294 14.54 22.02 8.07
N LYS A 295 13.46 22.58 7.52
CA LYS A 295 12.49 23.39 8.26
C LYS A 295 11.75 22.58 9.35
N ARG A 296 11.49 21.28 9.09
CA ARG A 296 10.83 20.35 10.03
C ARG A 296 11.82 19.66 10.98
N GLU A 297 13.12 19.95 10.85
CA GLU A 297 14.21 19.34 11.65
C GLU A 297 14.29 17.80 11.52
N VAL A 298 13.83 17.24 10.40
CA VAL A 298 13.82 15.80 10.13
C VAL A 298 14.88 15.35 9.11
N LYS A 299 15.70 16.30 8.62
CA LYS A 299 16.73 16.03 7.61
C LYS A 299 17.69 14.92 8.05
N ARG A 300 18.08 14.90 9.31
CA ARG A 300 18.97 13.88 9.86
C ARG A 300 18.35 12.47 9.81
N VAL A 301 17.06 12.35 10.16
CA VAL A 301 16.36 11.05 10.10
C VAL A 301 16.29 10.58 8.65
N PHE A 302 16.01 11.47 7.72
CA PHE A 302 15.99 11.15 6.31
C PHE A 302 17.35 10.68 5.78
N GLU A 303 18.44 11.45 6.04
CA GLU A 303 19.75 11.20 5.47
C GLU A 303 20.53 10.06 6.15
N GLU A 304 20.37 9.90 7.48
CA GLU A 304 21.16 8.92 8.25
C GLU A 304 20.40 7.59 8.51
N VAL A 305 19.06 7.57 8.35
CA VAL A 305 18.24 6.40 8.67
C VAL A 305 17.44 5.92 7.47
N GLU A 306 16.41 6.68 7.03
CA GLU A 306 15.43 6.18 6.07
C GLU A 306 16.03 5.94 4.69
N ASN A 307 16.80 6.90 4.20
CA ASN A 307 17.37 6.82 2.87
C ASN A 307 18.46 5.73 2.74
N PRO A 308 19.42 5.57 3.69
CA PRO A 308 20.33 4.43 3.67
C PRO A 308 19.66 3.08 3.89
N LEU A 309 18.58 3.01 4.71
CA LEU A 309 17.83 1.78 4.95
C LEU A 309 17.21 1.25 3.66
N MET A 310 16.75 2.12 2.77
CA MET A 310 16.20 1.73 1.46
C MET A 310 17.14 0.78 0.71
N GLN A 311 18.44 1.10 0.64
CA GLN A 311 19.41 0.26 -0.06
C GLN A 311 19.58 -1.13 0.62
N VAL A 312 19.56 -1.16 1.96
CA VAL A 312 19.59 -2.43 2.71
C VAL A 312 18.36 -3.28 2.40
N LEU A 313 17.19 -2.64 2.30
CA LEU A 313 15.95 -3.34 1.96
C LEU A 313 15.95 -3.87 0.52
N VAL A 314 16.53 -3.12 -0.44
CA VAL A 314 16.75 -3.61 -1.82
C VAL A 314 17.57 -4.91 -1.78
N ASP A 315 18.65 -4.95 -1.01
CA ASP A 315 19.50 -6.13 -0.91
C ASP A 315 18.74 -7.30 -0.27
N MET A 316 18.02 -7.05 0.82
CA MET A 316 17.21 -8.07 1.50
C MET A 316 16.09 -8.64 0.61
N GLU A 317 15.38 -7.78 -0.10
CA GLU A 317 14.30 -8.18 -1.01
C GLU A 317 14.84 -8.96 -2.21
N PHE A 318 15.98 -8.55 -2.75
CA PHE A 318 16.65 -9.24 -3.84
C PHE A 318 17.16 -10.63 -3.44
N GLU A 319 17.83 -10.74 -2.27
CA GLU A 319 18.31 -12.01 -1.76
C GLU A 319 17.17 -12.97 -1.39
N GLY A 320 16.09 -12.46 -0.82
CA GLY A 320 14.95 -13.26 -0.39
C GLY A 320 15.27 -14.27 0.71
N VAL A 321 14.28 -15.06 1.09
CA VAL A 321 14.35 -16.04 2.18
C VAL A 321 14.16 -17.46 1.64
N LYS A 322 15.05 -18.37 1.99
CA LYS A 322 14.91 -19.79 1.64
C LYS A 322 13.99 -20.48 2.65
N VAL A 323 13.05 -21.26 2.16
CA VAL A 323 12.18 -22.13 2.97
C VAL A 323 12.49 -23.60 2.70
N ASP A 324 12.26 -24.46 3.68
CA ASP A 324 12.30 -25.91 3.50
C ASP A 324 10.95 -26.39 3.02
N GLU A 325 10.78 -26.44 1.71
CA GLU A 325 9.52 -26.83 1.08
C GLU A 325 9.14 -28.28 1.41
N GLN A 326 10.12 -29.18 1.52
CA GLN A 326 9.86 -30.58 1.86
C GLN A 326 9.29 -30.67 3.28
N PHE A 327 9.93 -30.04 4.24
CA PHE A 327 9.45 -29.99 5.63
C PHE A 327 8.04 -29.40 5.71
N LEU A 328 7.78 -28.26 5.03
CA LEU A 328 6.46 -27.63 5.03
C LEU A 328 5.38 -28.54 4.45
N ASN A 329 5.69 -29.25 3.35
CA ASN A 329 4.74 -30.20 2.73
C ASN A 329 4.43 -31.42 3.63
N GLU A 330 5.43 -31.91 4.36
CA GLU A 330 5.25 -32.99 5.33
C GLU A 330 4.45 -32.51 6.54
N TYR A 331 4.78 -31.34 7.06
CA TYR A 331 4.09 -30.73 8.20
C TYR A 331 2.63 -30.35 7.87
N SER A 332 2.34 -29.96 6.65
CA SER A 332 0.97 -29.73 6.17
C SER A 332 0.06 -30.95 6.40
N LYS A 333 0.58 -32.17 6.17
CA LYS A 333 -0.17 -33.42 6.39
C LYS A 333 -0.43 -33.70 7.88
N VAL A 334 0.56 -33.37 8.72
CA VAL A 334 0.40 -33.48 10.18
C VAL A 334 -0.68 -32.53 10.68
N LEU A 335 -0.62 -31.25 10.24
CA LEU A 335 -1.63 -30.25 10.60
C LEU A 335 -3.03 -30.65 10.10
N GLU A 336 -3.14 -31.23 8.91
CA GLU A 336 -4.42 -31.70 8.38
C GLU A 336 -5.04 -32.80 9.28
N ALA A 337 -4.22 -33.73 9.77
CA ALA A 337 -4.68 -34.77 10.71
C ALA A 337 -5.13 -34.14 12.05
N ASP A 338 -4.34 -33.21 12.60
CA ASP A 338 -4.66 -32.53 13.86
C ASP A 338 -5.93 -31.67 13.76
N ILE A 339 -6.11 -30.99 12.62
CA ILE A 339 -7.34 -30.22 12.31
C ILE A 339 -8.56 -31.14 12.31
N LYS A 340 -8.50 -32.29 11.63
CA LYS A 340 -9.61 -33.27 11.61
C LYS A 340 -9.95 -33.79 13.00
N ILE A 341 -8.93 -34.08 13.81
CA ILE A 341 -9.15 -34.54 15.21
C ILE A 341 -9.81 -33.43 16.02
N SER A 342 -9.36 -32.17 15.87
CA SER A 342 -9.92 -31.04 16.59
C SER A 342 -11.38 -30.75 16.15
N GLU A 343 -11.65 -30.86 14.85
CA GLU A 343 -13.00 -30.71 14.28
C GLU A 343 -13.97 -31.75 14.79
N GLU A 344 -13.60 -33.06 14.80
CA GLU A 344 -14.43 -34.10 15.32
C GLU A 344 -14.74 -33.93 16.82
N ARG A 345 -13.76 -33.52 17.62
CA ARG A 345 -14.02 -33.20 19.05
C ARG A 345 -15.04 -32.09 19.23
N VAL A 346 -15.00 -31.07 18.38
CA VAL A 346 -15.97 -29.98 18.43
C VAL A 346 -17.37 -30.52 18.04
N PHE A 347 -17.50 -31.35 17.01
CA PHE A 347 -18.77 -31.93 16.60
C PHE A 347 -19.35 -32.87 17.64
N GLU A 348 -18.53 -33.67 18.28
CA GLU A 348 -18.97 -34.56 19.40
C GLU A 348 -19.55 -33.73 20.56
N GLN A 349 -18.87 -32.61 20.93
CA GLN A 349 -19.36 -31.77 22.01
C GLN A 349 -20.56 -30.90 21.59
N ALA A 350 -20.66 -30.52 20.33
CA ALA A 350 -21.79 -29.75 19.81
C ALA A 350 -23.03 -30.59 19.57
N GLY A 351 -22.90 -31.91 19.36
CA GLY A 351 -23.97 -32.81 18.97
C GLY A 351 -24.50 -32.60 17.55
N VAL A 352 -23.87 -31.70 16.78
CA VAL A 352 -24.24 -31.37 15.39
C VAL A 352 -22.99 -31.09 14.56
N ARG A 353 -23.07 -31.41 13.26
CA ARG A 353 -22.03 -31.05 12.29
C ARG A 353 -22.39 -29.74 11.61
N PHE A 354 -21.41 -28.84 11.45
CA PHE A 354 -21.57 -27.55 10.83
C PHE A 354 -20.23 -27.07 10.23
N ASN A 355 -20.23 -26.00 9.44
CA ASN A 355 -19.01 -25.44 8.96
C ASN A 355 -18.31 -24.62 10.07
N LEU A 356 -17.28 -25.21 10.69
CA LEU A 356 -16.54 -24.64 11.81
C LEU A 356 -15.76 -23.37 11.41
N ALA A 357 -15.41 -23.23 10.13
CA ALA A 357 -14.79 -22.02 9.58
C ALA A 357 -15.80 -20.86 9.36
N SER A 358 -17.11 -21.13 9.42
CA SER A 358 -18.15 -20.11 9.27
C SER A 358 -18.43 -19.41 10.61
N PRO A 359 -18.09 -18.11 10.79
CA PRO A 359 -18.40 -17.38 12.02
C PRO A 359 -19.89 -17.35 12.37
N LYS A 360 -20.78 -17.36 11.34
CA LYS A 360 -22.22 -17.37 11.52
C LYS A 360 -22.67 -18.69 12.12
N GLN A 361 -22.37 -19.83 11.46
CA GLN A 361 -22.78 -21.15 11.93
C GLN A 361 -22.18 -21.46 13.31
N LEU A 362 -20.92 -21.10 13.53
CA LEU A 362 -20.29 -21.24 14.84
C LEU A 362 -21.03 -20.44 15.92
N GLY A 363 -21.41 -19.21 15.63
CA GLY A 363 -22.19 -18.37 16.55
C GLY A 363 -23.55 -18.97 16.87
N ASP A 364 -24.27 -19.44 15.86
CA ASP A 364 -25.57 -20.07 16.03
C ASP A 364 -25.45 -21.34 16.89
N VAL A 365 -24.43 -22.17 16.69
CA VAL A 365 -24.20 -23.38 17.50
C VAL A 365 -23.86 -23.05 18.95
N LEU A 366 -22.92 -22.16 19.16
CA LEU A 366 -22.46 -21.83 20.51
C LEU A 366 -23.53 -21.12 21.35
N PHE A 367 -24.26 -20.17 20.75
CA PHE A 367 -25.11 -19.25 21.52
C PHE A 367 -26.61 -19.56 21.41
N ASP A 368 -27.10 -20.16 20.30
CA ASP A 368 -28.50 -20.53 20.17
C ASP A 368 -28.74 -22.00 20.55
N ILE A 369 -27.86 -22.94 20.14
CA ILE A 369 -28.01 -24.38 20.45
C ILE A 369 -27.45 -24.71 21.83
N LEU A 370 -26.14 -24.45 22.05
CA LEU A 370 -25.48 -24.82 23.31
C LEU A 370 -25.69 -23.79 24.42
N LYS A 371 -26.08 -22.56 24.08
CA LYS A 371 -26.39 -21.47 25.02
C LYS A 371 -25.30 -21.22 26.06
N ILE A 372 -24.01 -21.29 25.61
CA ILE A 372 -22.85 -21.18 26.52
C ILE A 372 -22.70 -19.79 27.14
N ASP A 373 -23.25 -18.73 26.52
CA ASP A 373 -23.32 -17.38 27.07
C ASP A 373 -24.66 -16.71 26.74
N PRO A 374 -25.57 -16.57 27.72
CA PRO A 374 -26.86 -15.91 27.51
C PRO A 374 -26.74 -14.40 27.21
N LYS A 375 -25.56 -13.80 27.38
CA LYS A 375 -25.28 -12.39 27.14
C LYS A 375 -24.37 -12.19 25.91
N ALA A 376 -24.31 -13.16 25.01
CA ALA A 376 -23.49 -13.11 23.82
C ALA A 376 -23.76 -11.86 22.96
N LYS A 377 -22.71 -11.13 22.64
CA LYS A 377 -22.83 -9.91 21.83
C LYS A 377 -22.98 -10.22 20.36
N LYS A 378 -23.78 -9.42 19.66
CA LYS A 378 -23.90 -9.46 18.21
C LYS A 378 -23.11 -8.30 17.57
N THR A 379 -22.58 -8.53 16.39
CA THR A 379 -21.93 -7.54 15.54
C THR A 379 -22.94 -6.56 14.97
N LYS A 380 -22.49 -5.49 14.32
CA LYS A 380 -23.36 -4.53 13.61
C LYS A 380 -24.24 -5.20 12.54
N THR A 381 -23.81 -6.34 11.98
CA THR A 381 -24.54 -7.13 10.99
C THR A 381 -25.52 -8.15 11.59
N GLY A 382 -25.67 -8.16 12.92
CA GLY A 382 -26.61 -9.06 13.62
C GLY A 382 -26.09 -10.47 13.89
N GLN A 383 -24.89 -10.84 13.47
CA GLN A 383 -24.24 -12.11 13.75
C GLN A 383 -23.60 -12.11 15.15
N TYR A 384 -23.52 -13.28 15.78
CA TYR A 384 -22.77 -13.38 17.03
C TYR A 384 -21.28 -13.06 16.85
N ALA A 385 -20.71 -12.35 17.81
CA ALA A 385 -19.28 -12.08 17.83
C ALA A 385 -18.53 -13.36 18.27
N THR A 386 -17.78 -13.96 17.36
CA THR A 386 -16.96 -15.15 17.59
C THR A 386 -15.47 -14.88 17.42
N GLY A 387 -15.03 -13.62 17.59
CA GLY A 387 -13.63 -13.26 17.56
C GLY A 387 -12.83 -13.94 18.68
N GLU A 388 -11.52 -14.04 18.49
CA GLU A 388 -10.61 -14.67 19.45
C GLU A 388 -10.71 -14.02 20.85
N ASP A 389 -10.81 -12.71 20.90
CA ASP A 389 -10.98 -11.92 22.13
C ASP A 389 -12.25 -12.25 22.93
N VAL A 390 -13.32 -12.69 22.23
CA VAL A 390 -14.59 -13.14 22.82
C VAL A 390 -14.48 -14.57 23.26
N LEU A 391 -14.00 -15.47 22.38
CA LEU A 391 -13.90 -16.89 22.65
C LEU A 391 -12.89 -17.21 23.77
N ALA A 392 -11.74 -16.53 23.81
CA ALA A 392 -10.72 -16.74 24.85
C ALA A 392 -11.27 -16.54 26.27
N LYS A 393 -12.25 -15.64 26.47
CA LYS A 393 -12.90 -15.43 27.76
C LYS A 393 -13.82 -16.58 28.18
N LEU A 394 -14.28 -17.37 27.22
CA LEU A 394 -15.19 -18.50 27.42
C LEU A 394 -14.43 -19.83 27.49
N ALA A 395 -13.21 -19.91 26.96
CA ALA A 395 -12.41 -21.13 26.87
C ALA A 395 -12.18 -21.80 28.24
N ALA A 396 -11.87 -21.00 29.28
CA ALA A 396 -11.65 -21.51 30.62
C ALA A 396 -12.87 -22.22 31.25
N LYS A 397 -14.08 -21.98 30.72
CA LYS A 397 -15.35 -22.53 31.25
C LYS A 397 -15.96 -23.59 30.35
N HIS A 398 -15.64 -23.58 29.07
CA HIS A 398 -16.26 -24.41 28.05
C HIS A 398 -15.19 -25.05 27.16
N LYS A 399 -14.95 -26.36 27.34
CA LYS A 399 -13.92 -27.08 26.61
C LYS A 399 -14.11 -27.02 25.09
N ILE A 400 -15.34 -27.01 24.61
CA ILE A 400 -15.65 -26.86 23.18
C ILE A 400 -15.03 -25.57 22.60
N VAL A 401 -14.98 -24.48 23.39
CA VAL A 401 -14.40 -23.20 22.94
C VAL A 401 -12.87 -23.30 22.82
N ASP A 402 -12.23 -24.03 23.73
CA ASP A 402 -10.81 -24.31 23.67
C ASP A 402 -10.45 -25.13 22.41
N ASP A 403 -11.22 -26.19 22.14
CA ASP A 403 -11.05 -27.00 20.92
C ASP A 403 -11.31 -26.18 19.63
N ILE A 404 -12.26 -25.23 19.64
CA ILE A 404 -12.51 -24.31 18.53
C ILE A 404 -11.33 -23.36 18.31
N LEU A 405 -10.76 -22.81 19.37
CA LEU A 405 -9.58 -21.94 19.27
C LEU A 405 -8.37 -22.71 18.71
N ASN A 406 -8.15 -23.93 19.20
CA ASN A 406 -7.11 -24.81 18.66
C ASN A 406 -7.35 -25.15 17.17
N PHE A 407 -8.56 -25.49 16.76
CA PHE A 407 -8.91 -25.70 15.35
C PHE A 407 -8.58 -24.47 14.51
N ARG A 408 -8.94 -23.26 14.96
CA ARG A 408 -8.65 -22.01 14.23
C ARG A 408 -7.16 -21.72 14.13
N GLU A 409 -6.41 -21.94 15.20
CA GLU A 409 -4.96 -21.78 15.21
C GLU A 409 -4.30 -22.72 14.19
N LEU A 410 -4.62 -24.02 14.24
CA LEU A 410 -4.10 -25.01 13.32
C LEU A 410 -4.48 -24.72 11.86
N SER A 411 -5.74 -24.36 11.63
CA SER A 411 -6.24 -24.04 10.28
C SER A 411 -5.56 -22.80 9.71
N LYS A 412 -5.36 -21.75 10.52
CA LYS A 412 -4.64 -20.56 10.13
C LYS A 412 -3.17 -20.83 9.87
N LEU A 413 -2.51 -21.60 10.74
CA LEU A 413 -1.11 -21.98 10.55
C LEU A 413 -0.93 -22.75 9.24
N LYS A 414 -1.79 -23.73 8.98
CA LYS A 414 -1.76 -24.51 7.74
C LYS A 414 -2.00 -23.64 6.51
N SER A 415 -3.13 -22.96 6.44
CA SER A 415 -3.56 -22.24 5.22
C SER A 415 -2.74 -20.99 4.93
N THR A 416 -2.37 -20.22 5.97
CA THR A 416 -1.72 -18.91 5.78
C THR A 416 -0.20 -19.01 5.62
N TYR A 417 0.42 -20.04 6.21
CA TYR A 417 1.87 -20.16 6.23
C TYR A 417 2.35 -21.47 5.60
N VAL A 418 1.93 -22.62 6.10
CA VAL A 418 2.52 -23.91 5.72
C VAL A 418 2.23 -24.27 4.26
N ASP A 419 0.99 -24.06 3.80
CA ASP A 419 0.60 -24.31 2.42
C ASP A 419 0.93 -23.13 1.49
N ALA A 420 0.81 -21.90 2.00
CA ALA A 420 0.96 -20.70 1.17
C ALA A 420 2.44 -20.39 0.83
N LEU A 421 3.37 -20.58 1.78
CA LEU A 421 4.77 -20.21 1.56
C LEU A 421 5.45 -21.02 0.44
N PRO A 422 5.28 -22.36 0.33
CA PRO A 422 5.84 -23.11 -0.81
C PRO A 422 5.28 -22.66 -2.16
N ALA A 423 4.00 -22.25 -2.21
CA ALA A 423 3.34 -21.85 -3.45
C ALA A 423 3.85 -20.53 -4.05
N ILE A 424 4.54 -19.70 -3.25
CA ILE A 424 5.05 -18.39 -3.68
C ILE A 424 6.58 -18.36 -3.80
N VAL A 425 7.24 -19.52 -3.71
CA VAL A 425 8.68 -19.61 -3.98
C VAL A 425 8.94 -19.21 -5.43
N ASN A 426 9.81 -18.22 -5.63
CA ASN A 426 10.19 -17.79 -6.96
C ASN A 426 11.00 -18.89 -7.66
N PRO A 427 10.54 -19.41 -8.82
CA PRO A 427 11.21 -20.54 -9.50
C PRO A 427 12.61 -20.20 -10.03
N LYS A 428 12.94 -18.92 -10.23
CA LYS A 428 14.27 -18.48 -10.68
C LYS A 428 15.31 -18.54 -9.56
N THR A 429 14.89 -18.29 -8.32
CA THR A 429 15.81 -18.16 -7.17
C THR A 429 15.67 -19.29 -6.16
N GLY A 430 14.55 -20.01 -6.14
CA GLY A 430 14.20 -20.97 -5.10
C GLY A 430 13.99 -20.31 -3.73
N ARG A 431 13.61 -19.03 -3.71
CA ARG A 431 13.44 -18.22 -2.50
C ARG A 431 12.13 -17.45 -2.52
N ILE A 432 11.68 -17.02 -1.37
CA ILE A 432 10.55 -16.11 -1.20
C ILE A 432 11.07 -14.69 -1.12
N HIS A 433 10.54 -13.80 -1.93
CA HIS A 433 10.87 -12.38 -1.96
C HIS A 433 9.69 -11.59 -1.43
N THR A 434 9.77 -11.14 -0.17
CA THR A 434 8.79 -10.23 0.42
C THR A 434 9.13 -8.79 0.05
N SER A 435 8.20 -7.87 0.18
CA SER A 435 8.46 -6.43 0.09
C SER A 435 8.36 -5.78 1.47
N TYR A 436 9.37 -5.01 1.84
CA TYR A 436 9.41 -4.22 3.08
C TYR A 436 9.08 -2.77 2.79
N ALA A 437 8.00 -2.25 3.38
CA ALA A 437 7.59 -0.86 3.21
C ALA A 437 7.98 -0.01 4.43
N GLN A 438 8.73 1.05 4.20
CA GLN A 438 9.14 2.03 5.22
C GLN A 438 8.06 3.05 5.51
N ALA A 439 7.34 3.50 4.48
CA ALA A 439 6.46 4.65 4.51
C ALA A 439 4.98 4.30 4.82
N VAL A 440 4.70 3.18 5.48
CA VAL A 440 3.33 2.74 5.82
C VAL A 440 2.99 3.03 7.27
N ALA A 441 3.85 2.66 8.21
CA ALA A 441 3.58 2.84 9.63
C ALA A 441 4.13 4.17 10.13
N VAL A 442 3.28 5.04 10.65
CA VAL A 442 3.66 6.35 11.22
C VAL A 442 4.66 6.26 12.38
N THR A 443 4.87 5.06 12.91
CA THR A 443 5.76 4.78 14.05
C THR A 443 7.20 4.46 13.65
N GLY A 444 7.57 4.52 12.37
CA GLY A 444 8.89 4.11 11.87
C GLY A 444 9.11 2.60 11.79
N ARG A 445 8.07 1.78 12.00
CA ARG A 445 8.16 0.33 11.82
C ARG A 445 8.06 -0.04 10.35
N LEU A 446 8.84 -1.03 9.93
CA LEU A 446 8.66 -1.65 8.62
C LEU A 446 7.36 -2.45 8.57
N SER A 447 6.74 -2.49 7.41
CA SER A 447 5.66 -3.42 7.09
C SER A 447 6.16 -4.42 6.06
N SER A 448 5.82 -5.71 6.23
CA SER A 448 6.18 -6.76 5.26
C SER A 448 4.92 -7.24 4.55
N THR A 449 4.98 -7.31 3.21
CA THR A 449 3.85 -7.72 2.36
C THR A 449 4.33 -8.66 1.26
N ASN A 450 3.47 -9.55 0.80
CA ASN A 450 3.67 -10.46 -0.32
C ASN A 450 4.90 -11.38 -0.23
N PRO A 451 4.98 -12.22 0.80
CA PRO A 451 4.07 -12.43 1.92
C PRO A 451 4.41 -11.55 3.13
N ASN A 452 3.47 -11.45 4.09
CA ASN A 452 3.79 -10.85 5.38
C ASN A 452 4.58 -11.83 6.26
N LEU A 453 5.90 -11.66 6.31
CA LEU A 453 6.79 -12.49 7.12
C LEU A 453 6.87 -12.06 8.60
N GLN A 454 6.34 -10.89 8.96
CA GLN A 454 6.37 -10.39 10.34
C GLN A 454 5.33 -11.07 11.24
N ASN A 455 4.29 -11.67 10.66
CA ASN A 455 3.18 -12.28 11.39
C ASN A 455 3.31 -13.81 11.53
N ILE A 456 4.46 -14.39 11.20
CA ILE A 456 4.69 -15.83 11.38
C ILE A 456 4.58 -16.16 12.87
N PRO A 457 3.73 -17.13 13.28
CA PRO A 457 3.57 -17.49 14.69
C PRO A 457 4.86 -18.09 15.27
N ILE A 458 5.33 -17.55 16.39
CA ILE A 458 6.53 -18.01 17.09
C ILE A 458 6.27 -18.39 18.55
N ARG A 459 4.98 -18.36 18.97
CA ARG A 459 4.61 -18.50 20.39
C ARG A 459 4.19 -19.92 20.78
N SER A 460 4.05 -20.84 19.83
CA SER A 460 3.74 -22.25 20.11
C SER A 460 4.98 -23.10 19.90
N GLU A 461 5.15 -24.17 20.68
CA GLU A 461 6.24 -25.15 20.52
C GLU A 461 6.04 -26.08 19.29
N ARG A 462 5.05 -25.77 18.45
CA ARG A 462 4.69 -26.52 17.23
C ARG A 462 5.29 -25.91 15.97
#